data_2236e2ef37a9e6e603d6b78b58260dc9
#
_entry.id   2236e2ef37a9e6e603d6b78b58260dc9
#
_cell.length_a   1.000
_cell.length_b   1.000
_cell.length_c   1.000
_cell.angle_alpha   90.00
_cell.angle_beta   90.00
_cell.angle_gamma   90.00
#
_symmetry.space_group_name_H-M   'P 1'
#
loop_
_entity.id
_entity.type
_entity.pdbx_description
1 polymer ?
#
loop_
_entity_poly.entity_id
_entity_poly.type
_entity_poly.pdbx_seq_one_letter_code
_entity_poly.pdbx_strand_id
1 'polypeptide(L)'
;MTEKTLASPKPSEIPIANNFKKVFRQYGGILSGMVVLIILFSFINDSFFTANNITNIILQVSIIAITAYGMTYVLLLGDINLSVGSTIALIGTFAALGASWGIPFILLVPLSIIAALALGMINGGLTAIAGIPSFIVTVATMGIFRGIAYIVTDGMPIMIKDDAFLALGNGEFLYIPIPIWILIILLLINHFILTKTTFGRKIYITGGNKEAAIYSGINVTRLKIKVFMITAVLAGISGMILASRLYSGQPNSALSYELDAIAAAVLGGTSLNGGYGTVVGTVIGALTIGVINNGMNLMNVPYFYQMVVKGLVILVAVYFDVRNKRKRS
;
A
#
# COMPACT_ATOMS: atom_id res chain seq x y z
N MET A 1 -20.03 -5.26 -63.54
CA MET A 1 -20.30 -4.33 -62.44
C MET A 1 -21.02 -5.12 -61.34
N THR A 2 -20.28 -5.58 -60.36
CA THR A 2 -20.80 -6.37 -59.23
C THR A 2 -20.82 -5.47 -58.02
N GLU A 3 -22.00 -5.17 -57.54
CA GLU A 3 -22.33 -4.34 -56.41
C GLU A 3 -21.91 -5.05 -55.11
N LYS A 4 -20.88 -4.52 -54.43
CA LYS A 4 -20.44 -4.95 -53.10
C LYS A 4 -21.42 -4.32 -52.08
N THR A 5 -22.36 -5.10 -51.57
CA THR A 5 -23.20 -4.76 -50.40
C THR A 5 -22.31 -4.56 -49.16
N LEU A 6 -22.23 -3.31 -48.70
CA LEU A 6 -21.61 -2.94 -47.42
C LEU A 6 -22.48 -3.48 -46.29
N ALA A 7 -22.01 -4.53 -45.62
CA ALA A 7 -22.61 -5.03 -44.41
C ALA A 7 -22.48 -3.98 -43.26
N SER A 8 -23.61 -3.59 -42.69
CA SER A 8 -23.67 -2.72 -41.51
C SER A 8 -22.91 -3.34 -40.32
N PRO A 9 -22.15 -2.56 -39.53
CA PRO A 9 -21.45 -3.09 -38.35
C PRO A 9 -22.49 -3.56 -37.33
N LYS A 10 -22.32 -4.79 -36.81
CA LYS A 10 -23.10 -5.35 -35.71
C LYS A 10 -22.98 -4.46 -34.48
N PRO A 11 -24.04 -4.26 -33.66
CA PRO A 11 -23.97 -3.51 -32.42
C PRO A 11 -22.94 -4.14 -31.50
N SER A 12 -22.02 -3.32 -31.02
CA SER A 12 -20.98 -3.71 -30.06
C SER A 12 -21.63 -4.23 -28.79
N GLU A 13 -21.46 -5.51 -28.50
CA GLU A 13 -21.82 -6.11 -27.22
C GLU A 13 -21.14 -5.33 -26.09
N ILE A 14 -21.92 -4.99 -25.06
CA ILE A 14 -21.53 -4.19 -23.90
C ILE A 14 -20.30 -4.84 -23.22
N PRO A 15 -19.19 -4.13 -22.97
CA PRO A 15 -17.88 -4.73 -22.66
C PRO A 15 -17.72 -5.23 -21.22
N ILE A 16 -18.78 -5.42 -20.44
CA ILE A 16 -18.71 -5.82 -19.03
C ILE A 16 -18.20 -7.27 -18.88
N ALA A 17 -18.68 -8.19 -19.68
CA ALA A 17 -18.28 -9.60 -19.64
C ALA A 17 -16.81 -9.83 -20.08
N ASN A 18 -16.30 -9.01 -21.01
CA ASN A 18 -14.91 -9.08 -21.46
C ASN A 18 -13.92 -8.54 -20.41
N ASN A 19 -14.33 -7.55 -19.60
CA ASN A 19 -13.52 -7.03 -18.52
C ASN A 19 -13.37 -8.03 -17.37
N PHE A 20 -14.44 -8.76 -17.03
CA PHE A 20 -14.41 -9.79 -15.97
C PHE A 20 -13.48 -10.95 -16.33
N LYS A 21 -13.54 -11.47 -17.57
CA LYS A 21 -12.62 -12.51 -18.05
C LYS A 21 -11.16 -12.04 -18.06
N LYS A 22 -10.91 -10.77 -18.37
CA LYS A 22 -9.56 -10.19 -18.37
C LYS A 22 -8.98 -10.08 -16.95
N VAL A 23 -9.79 -9.61 -15.99
CA VAL A 23 -9.42 -9.54 -14.57
C VAL A 23 -9.17 -10.94 -14.02
N PHE A 24 -10.07 -11.89 -14.27
CA PHE A 24 -9.92 -13.27 -13.80
C PHE A 24 -8.69 -13.97 -14.42
N ARG A 25 -8.37 -13.70 -15.68
CA ARG A 25 -7.16 -14.22 -16.31
C ARG A 25 -5.88 -13.62 -15.73
N GLN A 26 -5.93 -12.37 -15.26
CA GLN A 26 -4.78 -11.67 -14.70
C GLN A 26 -4.55 -11.99 -13.23
N TYR A 27 -5.61 -12.08 -12.42
CA TYR A 27 -5.56 -12.22 -10.96
C TYR A 27 -6.11 -13.56 -10.45
N GLY A 28 -6.58 -14.45 -11.35
CA GLY A 28 -7.26 -15.70 -10.97
C GLY A 28 -6.45 -16.60 -10.05
N GLY A 29 -5.13 -16.67 -10.24
CA GLY A 29 -4.26 -17.45 -9.37
C GLY A 29 -4.22 -16.94 -7.92
N ILE A 30 -4.17 -15.62 -7.73
CA ILE A 30 -4.16 -15.01 -6.39
C ILE A 30 -5.54 -15.11 -5.75
N LEU A 31 -6.59 -14.82 -6.53
CA LEU A 31 -7.97 -14.93 -6.06
C LEU A 31 -8.31 -16.36 -5.64
N SER A 32 -7.89 -17.37 -6.41
CA SER A 32 -8.10 -18.77 -6.03
C SER A 32 -7.32 -19.14 -4.75
N GLY A 33 -6.08 -18.70 -4.63
CA GLY A 33 -5.29 -18.86 -3.40
C GLY A 33 -5.95 -18.21 -2.18
N MET A 34 -6.45 -16.98 -2.33
CA MET A 34 -7.18 -16.26 -1.28
C MET A 34 -8.46 -17.02 -0.87
N VAL A 35 -9.25 -17.51 -1.84
CA VAL A 35 -10.46 -18.31 -1.56
C VAL A 35 -10.11 -19.57 -0.80
N VAL A 36 -9.06 -20.29 -1.19
CA VAL A 36 -8.59 -21.49 -0.46
C VAL A 36 -8.22 -21.14 0.98
N LEU A 37 -7.52 -20.04 1.23
CA LEU A 37 -7.18 -19.58 2.57
C LEU A 37 -8.43 -19.23 3.39
N ILE A 38 -9.40 -18.54 2.81
CA ILE A 38 -10.67 -18.20 3.47
C ILE A 38 -11.40 -19.48 3.89
N ILE A 39 -11.52 -20.44 2.98
CA ILE A 39 -12.15 -21.74 3.26
C ILE A 39 -11.39 -22.45 4.39
N LEU A 40 -10.07 -22.53 4.31
CA LEU A 40 -9.23 -23.20 5.30
C LEU A 40 -9.41 -22.60 6.70
N PHE A 41 -9.31 -21.25 6.82
CA PHE A 41 -9.48 -20.58 8.11
C PHE A 41 -10.91 -20.66 8.63
N SER A 42 -11.93 -20.68 7.77
CA SER A 42 -13.33 -20.86 8.16
C SER A 42 -13.60 -22.27 8.75
N PHE A 43 -12.89 -23.30 8.28
CA PHE A 43 -12.96 -24.64 8.86
C PHE A 43 -12.20 -24.78 10.18
N ILE A 44 -11.13 -24.01 10.38
CA ILE A 44 -10.30 -24.09 11.59
C ILE A 44 -10.91 -23.29 12.75
N ASN A 45 -11.58 -22.16 12.46
CA ASN A 45 -12.10 -21.28 13.49
C ASN A 45 -13.46 -20.69 13.09
N ASP A 46 -14.51 -21.05 13.86
CA ASP A 46 -15.90 -20.61 13.62
C ASP A 46 -16.07 -19.10 13.65
N SER A 47 -15.19 -18.37 14.38
CA SER A 47 -15.23 -16.93 14.44
C SER A 47 -14.70 -16.23 13.18
N PHE A 48 -14.03 -16.98 12.28
CA PHE A 48 -13.41 -16.41 11.09
C PHE A 48 -14.43 -15.73 10.16
N PHE A 49 -15.59 -16.37 9.94
CA PHE A 49 -16.63 -15.90 9.01
C PHE A 49 -17.75 -15.09 9.69
N THR A 50 -17.46 -14.48 10.84
CA THR A 50 -18.41 -13.59 11.52
C THR A 50 -18.35 -12.17 10.96
N ALA A 51 -19.47 -11.43 11.01
CA ALA A 51 -19.54 -10.04 10.54
C ALA A 51 -18.49 -9.15 11.21
N ASN A 52 -18.31 -9.30 12.53
CA ASN A 52 -17.31 -8.54 13.29
C ASN A 52 -15.89 -8.82 12.80
N ASN A 53 -15.55 -10.09 12.54
CA ASN A 53 -14.23 -10.43 12.06
C ASN A 53 -13.99 -9.97 10.62
N ILE A 54 -14.99 -10.08 9.75
CA ILE A 54 -14.90 -9.55 8.37
C ILE A 54 -14.63 -8.05 8.40
N THR A 55 -15.33 -7.29 9.26
CA THR A 55 -15.07 -5.87 9.46
C THR A 55 -13.64 -5.62 9.94
N ASN A 56 -13.15 -6.41 10.89
CA ASN A 56 -11.77 -6.32 11.37
C ASN A 56 -10.73 -6.62 10.27
N ILE A 57 -10.98 -7.64 9.43
CA ILE A 57 -10.12 -7.94 8.27
C ILE A 57 -10.06 -6.72 7.35
N ILE A 58 -11.21 -6.15 6.97
CA ILE A 58 -11.25 -5.02 6.03
C ILE A 58 -10.58 -3.79 6.63
N LEU A 59 -10.72 -3.54 7.92
CA LEU A 59 -10.04 -2.45 8.61
C LEU A 59 -8.52 -2.62 8.64
N GLN A 60 -8.01 -3.83 8.90
CA GLN A 60 -6.58 -4.14 8.83
C GLN A 60 -6.05 -3.99 7.40
N VAL A 61 -6.81 -4.53 6.44
CA VAL A 61 -6.49 -4.43 5.01
C VAL A 61 -6.45 -2.98 4.56
N SER A 62 -7.31 -2.10 5.08
CA SER A 62 -7.32 -0.68 4.69
C SER A 62 -5.96 -0.03 4.96
N ILE A 63 -5.36 -0.27 6.11
CA ILE A 63 -4.06 0.32 6.48
C ILE A 63 -2.94 -0.27 5.61
N ILE A 64 -2.93 -1.60 5.45
CA ILE A 64 -1.93 -2.31 4.63
C ILE A 64 -2.03 -1.86 3.17
N ALA A 65 -3.25 -1.82 2.61
CA ALA A 65 -3.46 -1.48 1.21
C ALA A 65 -3.10 -0.03 0.89
N ILE A 66 -3.47 0.94 1.74
CA ILE A 66 -3.09 2.35 1.56
C ILE A 66 -1.57 2.49 1.53
N THR A 67 -0.86 1.83 2.45
CA THR A 67 0.60 1.79 2.46
C THR A 67 1.15 1.12 1.20
N ALA A 68 0.56 0.00 0.79
CA ALA A 68 0.96 -0.76 -0.38
C ALA A 68 0.71 -0.03 -1.71
N TYR A 69 -0.26 0.91 -1.77
CA TYR A 69 -0.39 1.80 -2.94
C TYR A 69 0.89 2.62 -3.13
N GLY A 70 1.41 3.20 -2.05
CA GLY A 70 2.68 3.90 -2.08
C GLY A 70 3.84 3.00 -2.49
N MET A 71 3.90 1.78 -1.94
CA MET A 71 4.91 0.79 -2.30
C MET A 71 4.84 0.42 -3.80
N THR A 72 3.63 0.33 -4.36
CA THR A 72 3.44 0.06 -5.80
C THR A 72 4.14 1.11 -6.67
N TYR A 73 4.04 2.39 -6.34
CA TYR A 73 4.74 3.45 -7.09
C TYR A 73 6.26 3.28 -7.04
N VAL A 74 6.80 2.97 -5.88
CA VAL A 74 8.25 2.79 -5.70
C VAL A 74 8.73 1.55 -6.44
N LEU A 75 8.03 0.43 -6.31
CA LEU A 75 8.35 -0.82 -7.02
C LEU A 75 8.23 -0.66 -8.54
N LEU A 76 7.26 0.11 -9.04
CA LEU A 76 7.15 0.42 -10.47
C LEU A 76 8.39 1.13 -11.03
N LEU A 77 9.14 1.90 -10.22
CA LEU A 77 10.42 2.49 -10.61
C LEU A 77 11.61 1.53 -10.48
N GLY A 78 11.41 0.31 -9.95
CA GLY A 78 12.48 -0.62 -9.61
C GLY A 78 13.24 -0.23 -8.32
N ASP A 79 12.66 0.61 -7.49
CA ASP A 79 13.18 1.01 -6.18
C ASP A 79 12.44 0.27 -5.06
N ILE A 80 12.97 0.28 -3.83
CA ILE A 80 12.35 -0.30 -2.64
C ILE A 80 12.33 0.75 -1.52
N ASN A 81 11.23 0.84 -0.77
CA ASN A 81 11.11 1.72 0.40
C ASN A 81 10.82 0.91 1.67
N LEU A 82 11.84 0.71 2.48
CA LEU A 82 11.72 -0.02 3.75
C LEU A 82 11.33 0.88 4.93
N SER A 83 11.30 2.20 4.75
CA SER A 83 10.97 3.14 5.84
C SER A 83 9.48 3.35 6.05
N VAL A 84 8.59 2.73 5.24
CA VAL A 84 7.14 3.00 5.32
C VAL A 84 6.54 2.66 6.69
N GLY A 85 6.97 1.55 7.33
CA GLY A 85 6.51 1.18 8.66
C GLY A 85 6.92 2.19 9.74
N SER A 86 8.16 2.69 9.69
CA SER A 86 8.62 3.75 10.59
C SER A 86 8.00 5.12 10.27
N THR A 87 7.69 5.40 9.00
CA THR A 87 6.93 6.59 8.60
C THR A 87 5.51 6.56 9.19
N ILE A 88 4.83 5.40 9.14
CA ILE A 88 3.50 5.18 9.78
C ILE A 88 3.58 5.51 11.27
N ALA A 89 4.56 4.93 11.99
CA ALA A 89 4.72 5.15 13.41
C ALA A 89 5.04 6.61 13.74
N LEU A 90 5.98 7.23 13.02
CA LEU A 90 6.40 8.61 13.28
C LEU A 90 5.26 9.61 13.03
N ILE A 91 4.53 9.47 11.90
CA ILE A 91 3.40 10.36 11.61
C ILE A 91 2.23 10.10 12.55
N GLY A 92 1.98 8.83 12.93
CA GLY A 92 0.96 8.51 13.94
C GLY A 92 1.29 9.11 15.31
N THR A 93 2.56 9.04 15.77
CA THR A 93 3.00 9.68 17.01
C THR A 93 2.99 11.20 16.92
N PHE A 94 3.40 11.77 15.79
CA PHE A 94 3.32 13.22 15.54
C PHE A 94 1.88 13.73 15.63
N ALA A 95 0.94 13.02 15.00
CA ALA A 95 -0.48 13.37 15.06
C ALA A 95 -1.04 13.22 16.48
N ALA A 96 -0.67 12.16 17.22
CA ALA A 96 -1.10 11.99 18.62
C ALA A 96 -0.55 13.10 19.51
N LEU A 97 0.71 13.50 19.32
CA LEU A 97 1.32 14.60 20.06
C LEU A 97 0.61 15.93 19.78
N GLY A 98 0.34 16.23 18.50
CA GLY A 98 -0.40 17.44 18.14
C GLY A 98 -1.81 17.46 18.73
N ALA A 99 -2.52 16.32 18.73
CA ALA A 99 -3.82 16.19 19.39
C ALA A 99 -3.72 16.40 20.91
N SER A 100 -2.66 15.90 21.56
CA SER A 100 -2.45 16.13 23.01
C SER A 100 -2.16 17.59 23.36
N TRP A 101 -1.59 18.36 22.43
CA TRP A 101 -1.40 19.81 22.56
C TRP A 101 -2.65 20.64 22.23
N GLY A 102 -3.77 19.98 21.89
CA GLY A 102 -5.03 20.64 21.55
C GLY A 102 -5.05 21.25 20.15
N ILE A 103 -4.17 20.82 19.23
CA ILE A 103 -4.23 21.27 17.82
C ILE A 103 -5.52 20.70 17.21
N PRO A 104 -6.41 21.53 16.65
CA PRO A 104 -7.66 21.08 16.06
C PRO A 104 -7.41 20.09 14.91
N PHE A 105 -8.26 19.06 14.79
CA PHE A 105 -8.19 18.02 13.77
C PHE A 105 -8.01 18.58 12.34
N ILE A 106 -8.74 19.67 12.01
CA ILE A 106 -8.69 20.33 10.69
C ILE A 106 -7.29 20.86 10.32
N LEU A 107 -6.47 21.23 11.29
CA LEU A 107 -5.09 21.66 11.10
C LEU A 107 -4.10 20.51 11.26
N LEU A 108 -4.41 19.56 12.13
CA LEU A 108 -3.54 18.43 12.43
C LEU A 108 -3.33 17.51 11.24
N VAL A 109 -4.37 17.24 10.46
CA VAL A 109 -4.28 16.40 9.26
C VAL A 109 -3.36 17.02 8.20
N PRO A 110 -3.54 18.28 7.77
CA PRO A 110 -2.60 18.91 6.84
C PRO A 110 -1.16 18.97 7.36
N LEU A 111 -0.95 19.28 8.65
CA LEU A 111 0.39 19.30 9.25
C LEU A 111 1.05 17.92 9.19
N SER A 112 0.30 16.85 9.49
CA SER A 112 0.78 15.47 9.39
C SER A 112 1.12 15.09 7.95
N ILE A 113 0.34 15.54 6.96
CA ILE A 113 0.64 15.35 5.54
C ILE A 113 1.92 16.10 5.13
N ILE A 114 2.09 17.34 5.58
CA ILE A 114 3.31 18.13 5.31
C ILE A 114 4.53 17.45 5.93
N ALA A 115 4.42 16.96 7.17
CA ALA A 115 5.49 16.19 7.81
C ALA A 115 5.82 14.92 6.99
N ALA A 116 4.82 14.16 6.56
CA ALA A 116 5.01 12.99 5.71
C ALA A 116 5.69 13.33 4.37
N LEU A 117 5.27 14.44 3.72
CA LEU A 117 5.92 14.96 2.49
C LEU A 117 7.39 15.25 2.72
N ALA A 118 7.76 15.84 3.86
CA ALA A 118 9.16 16.13 4.20
C ALA A 118 9.98 14.82 4.35
N LEU A 119 9.44 13.80 5.03
CA LEU A 119 10.10 12.48 5.13
C LEU A 119 10.28 11.84 3.74
N GLY A 120 9.26 11.90 2.90
CA GLY A 120 9.35 11.42 1.52
C GLY A 120 10.35 12.20 0.67
N MET A 121 10.46 13.52 0.86
CA MET A 121 11.44 14.37 0.20
C MET A 121 12.87 14.01 0.61
N ILE A 122 13.11 13.69 1.89
CA ILE A 122 14.42 13.22 2.39
C ILE A 122 14.81 11.93 1.67
N ASN A 123 13.95 10.91 1.69
CA ASN A 123 14.22 9.62 1.04
C ASN A 123 14.42 9.77 -0.47
N GLY A 124 13.52 10.51 -1.12
CA GLY A 124 13.58 10.76 -2.56
C GLY A 124 14.80 11.60 -2.97
N GLY A 125 15.15 12.60 -2.18
CA GLY A 125 16.33 13.45 -2.40
C GLY A 125 17.65 12.68 -2.28
N LEU A 126 17.81 11.92 -1.20
CA LEU A 126 19.01 11.07 -0.99
C LEU A 126 19.12 9.99 -2.09
N THR A 127 18.01 9.42 -2.51
CA THR A 127 18.02 8.40 -3.57
C THR A 127 18.29 9.01 -4.95
N ALA A 128 17.65 10.14 -5.28
CA ALA A 128 17.65 10.64 -6.63
C ALA A 128 18.72 11.71 -6.92
N ILE A 129 19.12 12.50 -5.91
CA ILE A 129 20.13 13.57 -6.05
C ILE A 129 21.50 13.04 -5.60
N ALA A 130 21.59 12.45 -4.41
CA ALA A 130 22.85 11.91 -3.93
C ALA A 130 23.25 10.56 -4.59
N GLY A 131 22.31 9.93 -5.35
CA GLY A 131 22.57 8.69 -6.09
C GLY A 131 22.71 7.44 -5.21
N ILE A 132 22.33 7.51 -3.94
CA ILE A 132 22.42 6.38 -3.02
C ILE A 132 21.30 5.37 -3.36
N PRO A 133 21.58 4.06 -3.45
CA PRO A 133 20.55 3.05 -3.68
C PRO A 133 19.39 3.18 -2.70
N SER A 134 18.16 3.13 -3.21
CA SER A 134 16.93 3.40 -2.42
C SER A 134 16.80 2.49 -1.20
N PHE A 135 17.18 1.22 -1.32
CA PHE A 135 17.09 0.30 -0.20
C PHE A 135 18.03 0.69 0.95
N ILE A 136 19.26 1.21 0.66
CA ILE A 136 20.21 1.69 1.67
C ILE A 136 19.65 2.92 2.36
N VAL A 137 19.17 3.91 1.59
CA VAL A 137 18.56 5.13 2.12
C VAL A 137 17.41 4.76 3.05
N THR A 138 16.51 3.88 2.59
CA THR A 138 15.27 3.60 3.32
C THR A 138 15.48 2.67 4.52
N VAL A 139 16.49 1.80 4.53
CA VAL A 139 16.91 1.07 5.74
C VAL A 139 17.47 2.05 6.78
N ALA A 140 18.35 2.98 6.37
CA ALA A 140 18.90 3.96 7.28
C ALA A 140 17.80 4.87 7.86
N THR A 141 16.93 5.41 7.01
CA THR A 141 15.83 6.27 7.45
C THR A 141 14.75 5.51 8.21
N MET A 142 14.57 4.21 8.00
CA MET A 142 13.73 3.36 8.84
C MET A 142 14.19 3.42 10.30
N GLY A 143 15.48 3.28 10.55
CA GLY A 143 16.05 3.42 11.89
C GLY A 143 15.92 4.85 12.44
N ILE A 144 16.24 5.85 11.63
CA ILE A 144 16.15 7.27 12.01
C ILE A 144 14.72 7.65 12.38
N PHE A 145 13.73 7.38 11.51
CA PHE A 145 12.34 7.74 11.74
C PHE A 145 11.76 7.00 12.95
N ARG A 146 12.11 5.73 13.11
CA ARG A 146 11.74 4.94 14.28
C ARG A 146 12.36 5.53 15.55
N GLY A 147 13.66 5.87 15.53
CA GLY A 147 14.36 6.50 16.63
C GLY A 147 13.73 7.85 17.01
N ILE A 148 13.40 8.70 16.05
CA ILE A 148 12.70 9.97 16.31
C ILE A 148 11.35 9.71 16.99
N ALA A 149 10.56 8.72 16.51
CA ALA A 149 9.29 8.37 17.14
C ALA A 149 9.47 7.98 18.62
N TYR A 150 10.50 7.21 18.95
CA TYR A 150 10.81 6.86 20.34
C TYR A 150 11.28 8.06 21.17
N ILE A 151 12.13 8.95 20.62
CA ILE A 151 12.62 10.15 21.32
C ILE A 151 11.44 11.09 21.64
N VAL A 152 10.57 11.36 20.68
CA VAL A 152 9.44 12.29 20.85
C VAL A 152 8.39 11.78 21.84
N THR A 153 8.33 10.45 22.05
CA THR A 153 7.35 9.82 22.95
C THR A 153 7.94 9.32 24.25
N ASP A 154 9.25 9.51 24.48
CA ASP A 154 9.99 8.87 25.58
C ASP A 154 9.74 7.35 25.66
N GLY A 155 9.50 6.72 24.48
CA GLY A 155 9.18 5.29 24.37
C GLY A 155 7.76 4.90 24.83
N MET A 156 6.93 5.84 25.25
CA MET A 156 5.59 5.58 25.80
C MET A 156 4.49 5.94 24.77
N PRO A 157 3.35 5.24 24.77
CA PRO A 157 2.20 5.61 23.95
C PRO A 157 1.63 6.98 24.34
N ILE A 158 1.36 7.84 23.35
CA ILE A 158 0.67 9.13 23.55
C ILE A 158 -0.82 8.91 23.32
N MET A 159 -1.65 9.04 24.37
CA MET A 159 -3.09 8.84 24.27
C MET A 159 -3.77 9.97 23.48
N ILE A 160 -4.72 9.60 22.64
CA ILE A 160 -5.55 10.53 21.86
C ILE A 160 -6.93 10.59 22.49
N LYS A 161 -7.39 11.81 22.80
CA LYS A 161 -8.71 12.08 23.40
C LYS A 161 -9.62 12.90 22.48
N ASP A 162 -9.10 13.41 21.36
CA ASP A 162 -9.87 14.20 20.40
C ASP A 162 -10.81 13.31 19.60
N ASP A 163 -12.12 13.47 19.81
CA ASP A 163 -13.15 12.64 19.18
C ASP A 163 -13.14 12.77 17.64
N ALA A 164 -12.80 13.94 17.10
CA ALA A 164 -12.73 14.15 15.65
C ALA A 164 -11.57 13.36 15.05
N PHE A 165 -10.43 13.28 15.75
CA PHE A 165 -9.32 12.43 15.33
C PHE A 165 -9.64 10.94 15.48
N LEU A 166 -10.29 10.56 16.58
CA LEU A 166 -10.69 9.17 16.83
C LEU A 166 -11.72 8.67 15.82
N ALA A 167 -12.56 9.53 15.28
CA ALA A 167 -13.50 9.18 14.22
C ALA A 167 -12.79 8.73 12.91
N LEU A 168 -11.56 9.16 12.67
CA LEU A 168 -10.80 8.78 11.46
C LEU A 168 -10.58 7.27 11.34
N GLY A 169 -10.34 6.58 12.44
CA GLY A 169 -10.07 5.14 12.48
C GLY A 169 -11.21 4.29 13.05
N ASN A 170 -12.09 4.90 13.88
CA ASN A 170 -13.14 4.20 14.62
C ASN A 170 -14.56 4.70 14.27
N GLY A 171 -14.68 5.80 13.51
CA GLY A 171 -15.97 6.34 13.09
C GLY A 171 -16.56 5.56 11.92
N GLU A 172 -17.89 5.73 11.74
CA GLU A 172 -18.65 5.15 10.64
C GLU A 172 -19.37 6.22 9.84
N PHE A 173 -19.44 6.03 8.54
CA PHE A 173 -20.26 6.83 7.63
C PHE A 173 -21.12 5.87 6.79
N LEU A 174 -22.44 6.02 6.81
CA LEU A 174 -23.41 5.11 6.17
C LEU A 174 -23.21 3.64 6.60
N TYR A 175 -23.03 3.39 7.90
CA TYR A 175 -22.78 2.06 8.48
C TYR A 175 -21.50 1.37 7.97
N ILE A 176 -20.63 2.11 7.31
CA ILE A 176 -19.33 1.60 6.83
C ILE A 176 -18.23 2.38 7.55
N PRO A 177 -17.23 1.69 8.14
CA PRO A 177 -16.09 2.34 8.78
C PRO A 177 -15.36 3.31 7.87
N ILE A 178 -15.01 4.49 8.39
CA ILE A 178 -14.34 5.57 7.66
C ILE A 178 -13.05 5.09 6.95
N PRO A 179 -12.19 4.23 7.54
CA PRO A 179 -11.01 3.73 6.85
C PRO A 179 -11.29 3.03 5.52
N ILE A 180 -12.47 2.41 5.37
CA ILE A 180 -12.86 1.74 4.12
C ILE A 180 -13.16 2.79 3.04
N TRP A 181 -13.83 3.88 3.38
CA TRP A 181 -14.06 4.99 2.45
C TRP A 181 -12.76 5.62 1.99
N ILE A 182 -11.81 5.85 2.93
CA ILE A 182 -10.48 6.37 2.61
C ILE A 182 -9.75 5.42 1.66
N LEU A 183 -9.78 4.11 1.94
CA LEU A 183 -9.20 3.08 1.07
C LEU A 183 -9.74 3.17 -0.36
N ILE A 184 -11.08 3.22 -0.52
CA ILE A 184 -11.74 3.26 -1.83
C ILE A 184 -11.41 4.56 -2.57
N ILE A 185 -11.49 5.71 -1.90
CA ILE A 185 -11.16 7.01 -2.49
C ILE A 185 -9.70 7.03 -2.95
N LEU A 186 -8.79 6.57 -2.12
CA LEU A 186 -7.37 6.49 -2.47
C LEU A 186 -7.10 5.47 -3.57
N LEU A 187 -7.84 4.34 -3.62
CA LEU A 187 -7.77 3.40 -4.74
C LEU A 187 -8.11 4.09 -6.05
N LEU A 188 -9.24 4.80 -6.10
CA LEU A 188 -9.70 5.48 -7.31
C LEU A 188 -8.72 6.56 -7.76
N ILE A 189 -8.22 7.39 -6.82
CA ILE A 189 -7.23 8.44 -7.09
C ILE A 189 -5.94 7.83 -7.64
N ASN A 190 -5.36 6.83 -6.96
CA ASN A 190 -4.09 6.23 -7.36
C ASN A 190 -4.23 5.43 -8.66
N HIS A 191 -5.36 4.75 -8.88
CA HIS A 191 -5.67 4.10 -10.15
C HIS A 191 -5.72 5.11 -11.28
N PHE A 192 -6.43 6.25 -11.10
CA PHE A 192 -6.50 7.32 -12.08
C PHE A 192 -5.11 7.92 -12.37
N ILE A 193 -4.33 8.22 -11.33
CA ILE A 193 -2.98 8.77 -11.48
C ILE A 193 -2.11 7.83 -12.32
N LEU A 194 -2.06 6.54 -12.01
CA LEU A 194 -1.21 5.58 -12.72
C LEU A 194 -1.68 5.31 -14.14
N THR A 195 -3.01 5.24 -14.39
CA THR A 195 -3.52 4.79 -15.70
C THR A 195 -3.83 5.93 -16.65
N LYS A 196 -4.22 7.12 -16.16
CA LYS A 196 -4.76 8.20 -16.97
C LYS A 196 -3.85 9.43 -17.07
N THR A 197 -2.83 9.57 -16.20
CA THR A 197 -1.99 10.77 -16.20
C THR A 197 -0.64 10.57 -16.91
N THR A 198 -0.02 11.68 -17.32
CA THR A 198 1.35 11.68 -17.84
C THR A 198 2.36 11.28 -16.78
N PHE A 199 2.07 11.55 -15.50
CA PHE A 199 2.91 11.15 -14.38
C PHE A 199 2.99 9.63 -14.26
N GLY A 200 1.85 8.94 -14.30
CA GLY A 200 1.80 7.46 -14.29
C GLY A 200 2.56 6.86 -15.47
N ARG A 201 2.33 7.38 -16.69
CA ARG A 201 3.08 6.90 -17.88
C ARG A 201 4.59 7.04 -17.71
N LYS A 202 5.08 8.18 -17.17
CA LYS A 202 6.51 8.38 -16.92
C LYS A 202 7.08 7.36 -15.93
N ILE A 203 6.31 6.97 -14.90
CA ILE A 203 6.72 5.93 -13.94
C ILE A 203 6.92 4.59 -14.65
N TYR A 204 5.94 4.14 -15.45
CA TYR A 204 6.05 2.87 -16.18
C TYR A 204 7.21 2.85 -17.17
N ILE A 205 7.40 3.93 -17.93
CA ILE A 205 8.51 4.06 -18.90
C ILE A 205 9.85 4.01 -18.16
N THR A 206 10.00 4.78 -17.08
CA THR A 206 11.26 4.85 -16.31
C THR A 206 11.59 3.52 -15.66
N GLY A 207 10.59 2.82 -15.10
CA GLY A 207 10.79 1.51 -14.49
C GLY A 207 11.05 0.40 -15.51
N GLY A 208 10.54 0.54 -16.74
CA GLY A 208 10.82 -0.42 -17.83
C GLY A 208 12.22 -0.27 -18.40
N ASN A 209 12.65 0.97 -18.66
CA ASN A 209 14.00 1.28 -19.12
C ASN A 209 14.36 2.73 -18.74
N LYS A 210 15.23 2.85 -17.74
CA LYS A 210 15.66 4.15 -17.21
C LYS A 210 16.42 4.98 -18.25
N GLU A 211 17.28 4.36 -19.05
CA GLU A 211 18.07 5.06 -20.08
C GLU A 211 17.16 5.60 -21.18
N ALA A 212 16.25 4.76 -21.69
CA ALA A 212 15.25 5.20 -22.66
C ALA A 212 14.37 6.35 -22.14
N ALA A 213 14.02 6.35 -20.85
CA ALA A 213 13.28 7.44 -20.21
C ALA A 213 14.07 8.74 -20.23
N ILE A 214 15.38 8.70 -19.92
CA ILE A 214 16.27 9.87 -19.93
C ILE A 214 16.38 10.43 -21.37
N TYR A 215 16.61 9.57 -22.35
CA TYR A 215 16.69 10.00 -23.77
C TYR A 215 15.35 10.55 -24.30
N SER A 216 14.23 10.14 -23.70
CA SER A 216 12.91 10.71 -23.99
C SER A 216 12.60 12.02 -23.23
N GLY A 217 13.59 12.62 -22.56
CA GLY A 217 13.45 13.89 -21.84
C GLY A 217 12.72 13.79 -20.50
N ILE A 218 12.58 12.59 -19.93
CA ILE A 218 11.97 12.44 -18.60
C ILE A 218 13.01 12.79 -17.52
N ASN A 219 12.68 13.77 -16.68
CA ASN A 219 13.49 14.09 -15.52
C ASN A 219 13.28 13.02 -14.42
N VAL A 220 14.11 11.98 -14.44
CA VAL A 220 14.02 10.83 -13.53
C VAL A 220 14.23 11.23 -12.08
N THR A 221 15.12 12.21 -11.81
CA THR A 221 15.37 12.72 -10.44
C THR A 221 14.11 13.31 -9.83
N ARG A 222 13.45 14.23 -10.53
CA ARG A 222 12.19 14.82 -10.04
C ARG A 222 11.07 13.78 -9.92
N LEU A 223 11.03 12.80 -10.83
CA LEU A 223 10.05 11.73 -10.81
C LEU A 223 10.21 10.87 -9.55
N LYS A 224 11.43 10.43 -9.22
CA LYS A 224 11.74 9.64 -8.03
C LYS A 224 11.36 10.39 -6.74
N ILE A 225 11.76 11.65 -6.61
CA ILE A 225 11.42 12.46 -5.42
C ILE A 225 9.90 12.49 -5.23
N LYS A 226 9.12 12.77 -6.29
CA LYS A 226 7.65 12.80 -6.21
C LYS A 226 7.06 11.45 -5.81
N VAL A 227 7.60 10.35 -6.31
CA VAL A 227 7.14 8.99 -5.95
C VAL A 227 7.39 8.70 -4.47
N PHE A 228 8.57 9.02 -3.93
CA PHE A 228 8.83 8.86 -2.50
C PHE A 228 7.96 9.77 -1.64
N MET A 229 7.65 10.99 -2.08
CA MET A 229 6.72 11.89 -1.39
C MET A 229 5.30 11.33 -1.34
N ILE A 230 4.77 10.83 -2.47
CA ILE A 230 3.45 10.18 -2.52
C ILE A 230 3.41 8.97 -1.58
N THR A 231 4.45 8.14 -1.62
CA THR A 231 4.55 6.95 -0.75
C THR A 231 4.53 7.33 0.73
N ALA A 232 5.27 8.38 1.11
CA ALA A 232 5.29 8.84 2.49
C ALA A 232 3.96 9.46 2.93
N VAL A 233 3.26 10.16 2.05
CA VAL A 233 1.90 10.68 2.34
C VAL A 233 0.92 9.53 2.58
N LEU A 234 0.93 8.50 1.73
CA LEU A 234 0.07 7.32 1.89
C LEU A 234 0.41 6.56 3.18
N ALA A 235 1.70 6.42 3.52
CA ALA A 235 2.13 5.88 4.80
C ALA A 235 1.68 6.76 5.98
N GLY A 236 1.76 8.09 5.84
CA GLY A 236 1.29 9.04 6.86
C GLY A 236 -0.21 8.94 7.11
N ILE A 237 -1.03 8.82 6.05
CA ILE A 237 -2.47 8.59 6.17
C ILE A 237 -2.74 7.28 6.92
N SER A 238 -2.04 6.19 6.55
CA SER A 238 -2.10 4.92 7.27
C SER A 238 -1.72 5.07 8.74
N GLY A 239 -0.72 5.90 9.06
CA GLY A 239 -0.26 6.20 10.41
C GLY A 239 -1.32 6.92 11.25
N MET A 240 -1.99 7.93 10.70
CA MET A 240 -3.09 8.63 11.36
C MET A 240 -4.29 7.69 11.62
N ILE A 241 -4.67 6.87 10.64
CA ILE A 241 -5.73 5.86 10.80
C ILE A 241 -5.34 4.85 11.88
N LEU A 242 -4.11 4.36 11.89
CA LEU A 242 -3.64 3.38 12.87
C LEU A 242 -3.60 3.97 14.27
N ALA A 243 -3.08 5.20 14.44
CA ALA A 243 -3.05 5.89 15.73
C ALA A 243 -4.46 6.15 16.27
N SER A 244 -5.40 6.55 15.42
CA SER A 244 -6.82 6.69 15.76
C SER A 244 -7.41 5.36 16.24
N ARG A 245 -7.20 4.26 15.51
CA ARG A 245 -7.70 2.91 15.88
C ARG A 245 -7.14 2.40 17.21
N LEU A 246 -5.88 2.70 17.50
CA LEU A 246 -5.22 2.31 18.75
C LEU A 246 -5.49 3.28 19.89
N TYR A 247 -6.27 4.35 19.67
CA TYR A 247 -6.50 5.43 20.62
C TYR A 247 -5.20 6.06 21.12
N SER A 248 -4.10 5.85 20.42
CA SER A 248 -2.77 6.32 20.83
C SER A 248 -1.77 6.31 19.67
N GLY A 249 -0.86 7.28 19.69
CA GLY A 249 0.36 7.24 18.89
C GLY A 249 1.40 6.37 19.57
N GLN A 250 1.81 5.28 18.94
CA GLN A 250 2.75 4.31 19.50
C GLN A 250 4.02 4.25 18.65
N PRO A 251 5.23 4.48 19.23
CA PRO A 251 6.48 4.45 18.49
C PRO A 251 6.84 3.06 17.95
N ASN A 252 6.34 2.00 18.57
CA ASN A 252 6.52 0.61 18.15
C ASN A 252 5.43 0.10 17.20
N SER A 253 4.47 0.95 16.78
CA SER A 253 3.42 0.54 15.84
C SER A 253 3.98 0.24 14.44
N ALA A 254 3.19 -0.46 13.63
CA ALA A 254 3.48 -0.80 12.24
C ALA A 254 4.84 -1.49 12.02
N LEU A 255 5.31 -2.30 12.97
CA LEU A 255 6.47 -3.15 12.76
C LEU A 255 6.17 -4.18 11.64
N SER A 256 7.12 -4.33 10.71
CA SER A 256 7.02 -5.21 9.54
C SER A 256 5.93 -4.85 8.52
N TYR A 257 5.30 -3.66 8.60
CA TYR A 257 4.33 -3.21 7.59
C TYR A 257 4.99 -2.93 6.24
N GLU A 258 6.28 -2.62 6.21
CA GLU A 258 7.07 -2.56 4.97
C GLU A 258 7.06 -3.90 4.24
N LEU A 259 7.17 -5.01 4.96
CA LEU A 259 7.11 -6.36 4.39
C LEU A 259 5.69 -6.70 3.90
N ASP A 260 4.66 -6.37 4.69
CA ASP A 260 3.27 -6.56 4.30
C ASP A 260 2.93 -5.74 3.04
N ALA A 261 3.41 -4.50 2.93
CA ALA A 261 3.19 -3.64 1.77
C ALA A 261 3.90 -4.15 0.50
N ILE A 262 5.15 -4.63 0.63
CA ILE A 262 5.88 -5.27 -0.48
C ILE A 262 5.15 -6.55 -0.89
N ALA A 263 4.80 -7.42 0.06
CA ALA A 263 4.10 -8.67 -0.21
C ALA A 263 2.76 -8.41 -0.92
N ALA A 264 1.98 -7.44 -0.45
CA ALA A 264 0.72 -7.05 -1.07
C ALA A 264 0.91 -6.57 -2.53
N ALA A 265 1.91 -5.73 -2.78
CA ALA A 265 2.18 -5.22 -4.12
C ALA A 265 2.69 -6.33 -5.06
N VAL A 266 3.61 -7.19 -4.61
CA VAL A 266 4.20 -8.27 -5.41
C VAL A 266 3.20 -9.39 -5.66
N LEU A 267 2.46 -9.85 -4.65
CA LEU A 267 1.35 -10.78 -4.82
C LEU A 267 0.30 -10.20 -5.77
N GLY A 268 0.04 -8.89 -5.69
CA GLY A 268 -0.84 -8.17 -6.61
C GLY A 268 -0.29 -8.08 -8.04
N GLY A 269 0.90 -8.63 -8.33
CA GLY A 269 1.52 -8.70 -9.65
C GLY A 269 2.38 -7.49 -10.00
N THR A 270 2.77 -6.66 -9.02
CA THR A 270 3.75 -5.59 -9.24
C THR A 270 5.15 -6.19 -9.25
N SER A 271 5.92 -5.84 -10.27
CA SER A 271 7.28 -6.34 -10.45
C SER A 271 8.29 -5.60 -9.59
N LEU A 272 9.18 -6.34 -8.90
CA LEU A 272 10.32 -5.79 -8.18
C LEU A 272 11.37 -5.09 -9.08
N ASN A 273 11.45 -5.47 -10.35
CA ASN A 273 12.40 -4.86 -11.30
C ASN A 273 11.82 -3.62 -12.02
N GLY A 274 10.60 -3.19 -11.65
CA GLY A 274 9.95 -2.03 -12.25
C GLY A 274 9.15 -2.32 -13.53
N GLY A 275 8.50 -1.27 -14.03
CA GLY A 275 7.83 -1.22 -15.33
C GLY A 275 6.48 -1.95 -15.43
N TYR A 276 6.08 -2.74 -14.45
CA TYR A 276 4.83 -3.49 -14.45
C TYR A 276 4.20 -3.61 -13.07
N GLY A 277 2.91 -3.36 -12.98
CA GLY A 277 2.12 -3.46 -11.75
C GLY A 277 0.85 -2.62 -11.83
N THR A 278 -0.08 -2.83 -10.89
CA THR A 278 -1.33 -2.06 -10.81
C THR A 278 -1.78 -1.90 -9.36
N VAL A 279 -2.40 -0.77 -9.04
CA VAL A 279 -2.97 -0.52 -7.70
C VAL A 279 -4.11 -1.50 -7.40
N VAL A 280 -4.91 -1.86 -8.42
CA VAL A 280 -6.00 -2.85 -8.27
C VAL A 280 -5.45 -4.21 -7.85
N GLY A 281 -4.38 -4.67 -8.51
CA GLY A 281 -3.70 -5.89 -8.10
C GLY A 281 -3.18 -5.82 -6.67
N THR A 282 -2.60 -4.68 -6.29
CA THR A 282 -2.10 -4.45 -4.93
C THR A 282 -3.21 -4.60 -3.87
N VAL A 283 -4.45 -4.14 -4.14
CA VAL A 283 -5.59 -4.37 -3.22
C VAL A 283 -5.87 -5.85 -3.03
N ILE A 284 -5.87 -6.62 -4.13
CA ILE A 284 -6.10 -8.07 -4.05
C ILE A 284 -4.97 -8.74 -3.22
N GLY A 285 -3.73 -8.33 -3.43
CA GLY A 285 -2.61 -8.78 -2.62
C GLY A 285 -2.75 -8.38 -1.15
N ALA A 286 -3.16 -7.14 -0.86
CA ALA A 286 -3.39 -6.67 0.51
C ALA A 286 -4.52 -7.43 1.21
N LEU A 287 -5.60 -7.76 0.50
CA LEU A 287 -6.66 -8.63 1.00
C LEU A 287 -6.11 -10.01 1.37
N THR A 288 -5.27 -10.59 0.51
CA THR A 288 -4.65 -11.90 0.78
C THR A 288 -3.77 -11.84 2.03
N ILE A 289 -2.91 -10.82 2.17
CA ILE A 289 -2.08 -10.62 3.38
C ILE A 289 -2.95 -10.39 4.62
N GLY A 290 -4.03 -9.60 4.52
CA GLY A 290 -4.96 -9.35 5.62
C GLY A 290 -5.67 -10.63 6.08
N VAL A 291 -6.09 -11.49 5.15
CA VAL A 291 -6.69 -12.80 5.46
C VAL A 291 -5.67 -13.69 6.19
N ILE A 292 -4.42 -13.74 5.73
CA ILE A 292 -3.35 -14.52 6.39
C ILE A 292 -3.09 -13.98 7.81
N ASN A 293 -2.91 -12.68 7.97
CA ASN A 293 -2.64 -12.04 9.26
C ASN A 293 -3.80 -12.28 10.25
N ASN A 294 -5.04 -12.06 9.81
CA ASN A 294 -6.22 -12.27 10.63
C ASN A 294 -6.41 -13.75 11.00
N GLY A 295 -6.26 -14.66 10.05
CA GLY A 295 -6.35 -16.09 10.31
C GLY A 295 -5.33 -16.56 11.36
N MET A 296 -4.07 -16.13 11.25
CA MET A 296 -3.04 -16.42 12.24
C MET A 296 -3.37 -15.82 13.62
N ASN A 297 -3.92 -14.59 13.67
CA ASN A 297 -4.33 -13.96 14.91
C ASN A 297 -5.47 -14.73 15.60
N LEU A 298 -6.49 -15.16 14.85
CA LEU A 298 -7.61 -15.96 15.39
C LEU A 298 -7.17 -17.32 15.89
N MET A 299 -6.09 -17.89 15.35
CA MET A 299 -5.48 -19.13 15.84
C MET A 299 -4.52 -18.89 17.01
N ASN A 300 -4.41 -17.65 17.52
CA ASN A 300 -3.46 -17.25 18.56
C ASN A 300 -2.00 -17.61 18.24
N VAL A 301 -1.63 -17.57 16.96
CA VAL A 301 -0.24 -17.80 16.54
C VAL A 301 0.64 -16.66 17.08
N PRO A 302 1.69 -16.94 17.86
CA PRO A 302 2.58 -15.92 18.39
C PRO A 302 3.20 -15.06 17.29
N TYR A 303 3.39 -13.76 17.55
CA TYR A 303 3.89 -12.78 16.56
C TYR A 303 5.17 -13.22 15.83
N PHE A 304 6.10 -13.85 16.54
CA PHE A 304 7.36 -14.28 15.94
C PHE A 304 7.18 -15.36 14.85
N TYR A 305 6.22 -16.28 15.02
CA TYR A 305 5.88 -17.24 13.97
C TYR A 305 5.20 -16.57 12.78
N GLN A 306 4.37 -15.55 13.03
CA GLN A 306 3.77 -14.76 11.95
C GLN A 306 4.85 -14.07 11.10
N MET A 307 5.93 -13.55 11.69
CA MET A 307 7.07 -12.99 10.95
C MET A 307 7.73 -14.01 10.02
N VAL A 308 7.90 -15.26 10.47
CA VAL A 308 8.45 -16.34 9.64
C VAL A 308 7.52 -16.63 8.45
N VAL A 309 6.21 -16.76 8.71
CA VAL A 309 5.21 -16.99 7.64
C VAL A 309 5.21 -15.85 6.63
N LYS A 310 5.23 -14.59 7.07
CA LYS A 310 5.33 -13.41 6.18
C LYS A 310 6.58 -13.46 5.31
N GLY A 311 7.73 -13.78 5.89
CA GLY A 311 8.98 -13.93 5.14
C GLY A 311 8.88 -15.02 4.06
N LEU A 312 8.31 -16.17 4.39
CA LEU A 312 8.08 -17.25 3.43
C LEU A 312 7.12 -16.85 2.32
N VAL A 313 6.01 -16.16 2.64
CA VAL A 313 5.06 -15.65 1.63
C VAL A 313 5.75 -14.72 0.64
N ILE A 314 6.61 -13.80 1.13
CA ILE A 314 7.37 -12.89 0.27
C ILE A 314 8.34 -13.68 -0.63
N LEU A 315 9.11 -14.62 -0.08
CA LEU A 315 10.04 -15.44 -0.86
C LEU A 315 9.33 -16.21 -1.97
N VAL A 316 8.18 -16.82 -1.66
CA VAL A 316 7.37 -17.55 -2.65
C VAL A 316 6.84 -16.59 -3.72
N ALA A 317 6.32 -15.43 -3.33
CA ALA A 317 5.81 -14.43 -4.26
C ALA A 317 6.91 -13.93 -5.23
N VAL A 318 8.08 -13.60 -4.69
CA VAL A 318 9.24 -13.15 -5.48
C VAL A 318 9.76 -14.26 -6.40
N TYR A 319 9.83 -15.50 -5.91
CA TYR A 319 10.23 -16.65 -6.73
C TYR A 319 9.33 -16.81 -7.96
N PHE A 320 8.00 -16.69 -7.78
CA PHE A 320 7.07 -16.76 -8.90
C PHE A 320 7.17 -15.56 -9.84
N ASP A 321 7.42 -14.35 -9.35
CA ASP A 321 7.64 -13.16 -10.19
C ASP A 321 8.87 -13.36 -11.10
N VAL A 322 10.00 -13.77 -10.54
CA VAL A 322 11.24 -14.01 -11.28
C VAL A 322 11.07 -15.14 -12.30
N ARG A 323 10.41 -16.24 -11.93
CA ARG A 323 10.18 -17.38 -12.82
C ARG A 323 9.29 -17.02 -14.02
N ASN A 324 8.22 -16.25 -13.76
CA ASN A 324 7.29 -15.84 -14.82
C ASN A 324 7.93 -14.89 -15.81
N LYS A 325 8.89 -14.06 -15.38
CA LYS A 325 9.66 -13.20 -16.29
C LYS A 325 10.57 -13.99 -17.21
N ARG A 326 11.30 -14.99 -16.69
CA ARG A 326 12.17 -15.84 -17.52
C ARG A 326 11.43 -16.58 -18.64
N LYS A 327 10.10 -16.75 -18.51
CA LYS A 327 9.27 -17.35 -19.57
C LYS A 327 8.77 -16.35 -20.61
N ARG A 328 8.92 -15.04 -20.36
CA ARG A 328 8.47 -13.96 -21.26
C ARG A 328 9.62 -13.27 -22.01
N SER A 329 10.85 -13.42 -21.54
CA SER A 329 12.11 -13.07 -22.24
C SER A 329 12.57 -14.21 -23.12
#